data_f8a77b00455068b9a95aea7c70549bd6
#
_entry.id   f8a77b00455068b9a95aea7c70549bd6
#
_cell.length_a   1.000
_cell.length_b   1.000
_cell.length_c   1.000
_cell.angle_alpha   90.00
_cell.angle_beta   90.00
_cell.angle_gamma   90.00
#
_symmetry.space_group_name_H-M   'P 1'
#
loop_
_entity.id
_entity.type
_entity.pdbx_description
1 polymer ?
#
loop_
_entity_poly.entity_id
_entity_poly.type
_entity_poly.pdbx_seq_one_letter_code
_entity_poly.pdbx_strand_id
1 'polypeptide(L)'
;MEKMKPRIKSLNDLFDSGETELYESAVIPAVNVDGKNQIKYIAPSKIRAFKNHPFRLYDGERLDDLIASIKENGILAPTIVRKIEKDENGYEYEMLAGHNRQNAAVIAELKEIPCIVKENISDEDAWIYVIETNVMQRSFTDMLPSEKAAVLGLRYSKMFSQGKRNDIIDELNRLENPHYIRENLTCGNDFHKLKSRDKVGAEYSFTGRSIANYIRVNSLIPALKKRLDDGEIILVAAVGLSYLSNEAQEYVEAVLCESELKVDVKKASLLREYGKKLDKDTVYEILSGVKNRKPKSNVPPPVKIKHTVYSKYFSPETKASEIEKIIDKALALYFEKAEDNTSA
;
A
#
# COMPACT_ATOMS: atom_id res chain seq x y z
N MET A 1 39.62 26.66 41.34
CA MET A 1 40.27 25.41 40.88
C MET A 1 39.48 24.89 39.68
N GLU A 2 39.98 25.23 38.50
CA GLU A 2 39.39 24.80 37.21
C GLU A 2 39.72 23.35 36.92
N LYS A 3 38.75 22.52 36.67
CA LYS A 3 38.94 21.12 36.23
C LYS A 3 39.26 21.11 34.75
N MET A 4 40.51 20.92 34.38
CA MET A 4 40.94 20.65 33.01
C MET A 4 40.31 19.37 32.46
N LYS A 5 39.67 19.49 31.32
CA LYS A 5 39.17 18.33 30.54
C LYS A 5 40.37 17.63 29.86
N PRO A 6 40.45 16.30 29.85
CA PRO A 6 41.54 15.59 29.16
C PRO A 6 41.44 15.78 27.66
N ARG A 7 42.53 16.13 26.99
CA ARG A 7 42.65 16.23 25.52
C ARG A 7 43.06 14.86 24.98
N ILE A 8 42.15 14.24 24.22
CA ILE A 8 42.46 13.04 23.44
C ILE A 8 43.38 13.43 22.30
N LYS A 9 44.57 12.85 22.21
CA LYS A 9 45.63 13.21 21.25
C LYS A 9 45.67 12.32 20.01
N SER A 10 45.10 11.12 20.03
CA SER A 10 44.97 10.24 18.85
C SER A 10 43.84 9.24 19.01
N LEU A 11 43.37 8.67 17.88
CA LEU A 11 42.37 7.60 17.86
C LEU A 11 42.85 6.34 18.59
N ASN A 12 44.17 6.10 18.67
CA ASN A 12 44.76 4.94 19.34
C ASN A 12 44.68 5.04 20.87
N ASP A 13 44.57 6.24 21.44
CA ASP A 13 44.43 6.43 22.90
C ASP A 13 43.04 5.95 23.42
N LEU A 14 42.13 5.65 22.51
CA LEU A 14 40.78 5.12 22.82
C LEU A 14 40.79 3.60 22.98
N PHE A 15 41.81 2.91 22.47
CA PHE A 15 41.89 1.44 22.43
C PHE A 15 43.00 0.84 23.26
N ASP A 16 43.80 1.67 23.93
CA ASP A 16 44.91 1.21 24.77
C ASP A 16 44.61 1.37 26.27
N SER A 17 43.59 0.65 26.73
CA SER A 17 43.44 0.28 28.14
C SER A 17 43.35 -1.23 28.20
N GLY A 18 44.52 -1.83 28.44
CA GLY A 18 44.65 -3.26 28.59
C GLY A 18 43.73 -3.83 29.64
N GLU A 19 43.01 -4.85 29.23
CA GLU A 19 42.80 -6.12 29.92
C GLU A 19 41.95 -6.97 28.99
N THR A 20 42.58 -8.00 28.40
CA THR A 20 41.94 -9.05 27.64
C THR A 20 41.18 -9.92 28.63
N GLU A 21 39.98 -9.52 28.99
CA GLU A 21 38.98 -10.46 29.50
C GLU A 21 38.28 -11.12 28.31
N LEU A 22 38.43 -12.43 28.28
CA LEU A 22 37.74 -13.34 27.41
C LEU A 22 36.22 -13.03 27.40
N TYR A 23 35.68 -12.51 26.31
CA TYR A 23 34.26 -12.44 26.09
C TYR A 23 33.72 -13.86 25.91
N GLU A 24 33.48 -14.54 27.02
CA GLU A 24 32.48 -15.58 27.07
C GLU A 24 31.19 -14.98 26.48
N SER A 25 30.65 -15.66 25.48
CA SER A 25 29.41 -15.39 24.77
C SER A 25 28.51 -14.37 25.47
N ALA A 26 28.51 -13.12 24.98
CA ALA A 26 27.57 -12.09 25.45
C ALA A 26 26.16 -12.57 25.19
N VAL A 27 25.61 -13.26 26.17
CA VAL A 27 24.16 -13.42 26.31
C VAL A 27 23.62 -12.00 26.44
N ILE A 28 23.03 -11.49 25.36
CA ILE A 28 22.30 -10.23 25.39
C ILE A 28 21.30 -10.36 26.57
N PRO A 29 21.37 -9.49 27.61
CA PRO A 29 20.45 -9.60 28.70
C PRO A 29 19.05 -9.50 28.13
N ALA A 30 18.20 -10.49 28.44
CA ALA A 30 16.78 -10.46 28.12
C ALA A 30 16.23 -9.15 28.67
N VAL A 31 15.98 -8.19 27.81
CA VAL A 31 15.34 -6.93 28.18
C VAL A 31 13.93 -7.30 28.62
N ASN A 32 13.74 -7.45 29.93
CA ASN A 32 12.44 -7.56 30.57
C ASN A 32 11.74 -6.19 30.45
N VAL A 33 11.15 -5.94 29.30
CA VAL A 33 10.18 -4.86 29.13
C VAL A 33 8.81 -5.49 29.38
N ASP A 34 8.23 -5.21 30.53
CA ASP A 34 6.87 -5.57 30.95
C ASP A 34 6.41 -6.95 30.44
N GLY A 35 6.50 -8.00 31.22
CA GLY A 35 6.11 -9.41 31.04
C GLY A 35 5.34 -9.90 29.77
N LYS A 36 5.04 -9.01 28.84
CA LYS A 36 4.30 -9.22 27.59
C LYS A 36 5.18 -9.50 26.37
N ASN A 37 6.51 -9.25 26.43
CA ASN A 37 7.40 -9.32 25.25
C ASN A 37 8.55 -10.32 25.46
N GLN A 38 8.26 -11.53 25.93
CA GLN A 38 9.28 -12.57 26.04
C GLN A 38 9.81 -12.97 24.65
N ILE A 39 11.13 -12.97 24.50
CA ILE A 39 11.79 -13.50 23.30
C ILE A 39 11.71 -15.03 23.35
N LYS A 40 11.14 -15.63 22.31
CA LYS A 40 11.12 -17.09 22.09
C LYS A 40 11.92 -17.43 20.85
N TYR A 41 12.70 -18.51 20.93
CA TYR A 41 13.41 -19.03 19.77
C TYR A 41 12.47 -19.98 19.02
N ILE A 42 12.21 -19.68 17.74
CA ILE A 42 11.23 -20.39 16.93
C ILE A 42 11.90 -20.80 15.61
N ALA A 43 11.68 -22.04 15.20
CA ALA A 43 12.19 -22.54 13.91
C ALA A 43 11.54 -21.75 12.76
N PRO A 44 12.33 -21.22 11.79
CA PRO A 44 11.80 -20.47 10.64
C PRO A 44 10.72 -21.25 9.86
N SER A 45 10.81 -22.58 9.83
CA SER A 45 9.84 -23.48 9.18
C SER A 45 8.44 -23.47 9.83
N LYS A 46 8.31 -22.99 11.06
CA LYS A 46 7.01 -22.83 11.74
C LYS A 46 6.37 -21.47 11.51
N ILE A 47 7.07 -20.56 10.81
CA ILE A 47 6.64 -19.18 10.62
C ILE A 47 6.34 -18.96 9.14
N ARG A 48 5.09 -18.69 8.80
CA ARG A 48 4.74 -18.27 7.45
C ARG A 48 4.95 -16.77 7.25
N ALA A 49 5.19 -16.36 6.01
CA ALA A 49 5.17 -14.96 5.64
C ALA A 49 3.76 -14.37 5.82
N PHE A 50 3.66 -13.06 6.08
CA PHE A 50 2.39 -12.35 6.15
C PHE A 50 1.65 -12.43 4.80
N LYS A 51 0.38 -12.81 4.85
CA LYS A 51 -0.44 -12.93 3.64
C LYS A 51 -0.56 -11.56 2.95
N ASN A 52 -0.23 -11.53 1.65
CA ASN A 52 -0.23 -10.31 0.84
C ASN A 52 0.73 -9.22 1.37
N HIS A 53 1.90 -9.62 1.88
CA HIS A 53 2.95 -8.69 2.33
C HIS A 53 3.26 -7.66 1.24
N PRO A 54 3.10 -6.35 1.49
CA PRO A 54 3.15 -5.34 0.44
C PRO A 54 4.56 -4.91 0.07
N PHE A 55 5.56 -5.21 0.91
CA PHE A 55 6.94 -4.76 0.72
C PHE A 55 7.78 -5.83 0.05
N ARG A 56 8.61 -5.40 -0.92
CA ARG A 56 9.56 -6.30 -1.59
C ARG A 56 10.64 -6.74 -0.61
N LEU A 57 10.97 -8.04 -0.62
CA LEU A 57 12.11 -8.56 0.11
C LEU A 57 13.43 -8.10 -0.54
N TYR A 58 14.50 -8.12 0.24
CA TYR A 58 15.83 -7.84 -0.27
C TYR A 58 16.26 -8.91 -1.26
N ASP A 59 17.00 -8.50 -2.28
CA ASP A 59 17.62 -9.33 -3.30
C ASP A 59 19.05 -8.84 -3.56
N GLY A 60 19.82 -9.62 -4.35
CA GLY A 60 21.18 -9.30 -4.73
C GLY A 60 22.10 -9.01 -3.55
N GLU A 61 23.04 -8.09 -3.71
CA GLU A 61 24.09 -7.73 -2.75
C GLU A 61 23.55 -7.43 -1.35
N ARG A 62 22.42 -6.72 -1.26
CA ARG A 62 21.79 -6.38 0.03
C ARG A 62 21.30 -7.60 0.81
N LEU A 63 20.83 -8.62 0.12
CA LEU A 63 20.45 -9.90 0.74
C LEU A 63 21.70 -10.67 1.16
N ASP A 64 22.72 -10.70 0.31
CA ASP A 64 24.00 -11.41 0.58
C ASP A 64 24.70 -10.82 1.81
N ASP A 65 24.76 -9.49 1.94
CA ASP A 65 25.28 -8.79 3.12
C ASP A 65 24.52 -9.17 4.39
N LEU A 66 23.19 -9.22 4.31
CA LEU A 66 22.34 -9.60 5.45
C LEU A 66 22.59 -11.07 5.85
N ILE A 67 22.73 -11.98 4.88
CA ILE A 67 23.06 -13.40 5.13
C ILE A 67 24.43 -13.52 5.80
N ALA A 68 25.44 -12.80 5.29
CA ALA A 68 26.77 -12.80 5.87
C ALA A 68 26.75 -12.32 7.32
N SER A 69 26.09 -11.20 7.59
CA SER A 69 25.93 -10.65 8.94
C SER A 69 25.21 -11.62 9.88
N ILE A 70 24.16 -12.30 9.42
CA ILE A 70 23.41 -13.26 10.23
C ILE A 70 24.23 -14.52 10.51
N LYS A 71 25.08 -14.98 9.58
CA LYS A 71 25.98 -16.10 9.80
C LYS A 71 27.05 -15.80 10.84
N GLU A 72 27.53 -14.56 10.86
CA GLU A 72 28.59 -14.13 11.78
C GLU A 72 28.04 -13.80 13.17
N ASN A 73 26.98 -13.01 13.24
CA ASN A 73 26.49 -12.38 14.47
C ASN A 73 25.14 -12.93 14.95
N GLY A 74 24.48 -13.81 14.18
CA GLY A 74 23.09 -14.18 14.41
C GLY A 74 22.12 -13.05 14.13
N ILE A 75 20.88 -13.20 14.60
CA ILE A 75 19.86 -12.16 14.49
C ILE A 75 19.90 -11.32 15.77
N LEU A 76 20.48 -10.12 15.67
CA LEU A 76 20.67 -9.21 16.80
C LEU A 76 19.34 -8.60 17.30
N ALA A 77 18.44 -8.22 16.40
CA ALA A 77 17.14 -7.68 16.75
C ALA A 77 16.06 -8.74 16.52
N PRO A 78 15.22 -9.08 17.54
CA PRO A 78 14.21 -10.11 17.39
C PRO A 78 13.17 -9.74 16.32
N THR A 79 12.63 -10.76 15.66
CA THR A 79 11.49 -10.61 14.75
C THR A 79 10.19 -10.53 15.55
N ILE A 80 9.12 -10.00 14.95
CA ILE A 80 7.79 -9.97 15.59
C ILE A 80 6.88 -10.91 14.82
N VAL A 81 6.26 -11.83 15.53
CA VAL A 81 5.32 -12.81 14.97
C VAL A 81 4.02 -12.81 15.74
N ARG A 82 2.91 -13.15 15.10
CA ARG A 82 1.66 -13.48 15.80
C ARG A 82 1.45 -14.98 15.79
N LYS A 83 0.85 -15.49 16.86
CA LYS A 83 0.39 -16.86 16.94
C LYS A 83 -0.85 -17.03 16.06
N ILE A 84 -0.90 -18.09 15.28
CA ILE A 84 -2.04 -18.49 14.44
C ILE A 84 -2.45 -19.92 14.79
N GLU A 85 -3.66 -20.32 14.40
CA GLU A 85 -4.03 -21.74 14.40
C GLU A 85 -3.13 -22.46 13.41
N LYS A 86 -2.69 -23.67 13.81
CA LYS A 86 -1.82 -24.47 12.95
C LYS A 86 -2.51 -24.78 11.63
N ASP A 87 -1.91 -24.35 10.54
CA ASP A 87 -2.44 -24.58 9.21
C ASP A 87 -2.03 -25.96 8.64
N GLU A 88 -2.55 -26.29 7.45
CA GLU A 88 -2.29 -27.55 6.76
C GLU A 88 -0.79 -27.76 6.43
N ASN A 89 -0.02 -26.67 6.31
CA ASN A 89 1.42 -26.70 6.04
C ASN A 89 2.25 -26.79 7.32
N GLY A 90 1.61 -26.79 8.49
CA GLY A 90 2.27 -26.92 9.79
C GLY A 90 2.76 -25.60 10.39
N TYR A 91 2.43 -24.44 9.79
CA TYR A 91 2.76 -23.14 10.35
C TYR A 91 1.94 -22.88 11.61
N GLU A 92 2.60 -22.39 12.65
CA GLU A 92 2.01 -22.01 13.94
C GLU A 92 2.06 -20.49 14.19
N TYR A 93 2.86 -19.79 13.39
CA TYR A 93 3.09 -18.35 13.50
C TYR A 93 3.04 -17.67 12.15
N GLU A 94 2.71 -16.39 12.15
CA GLU A 94 2.76 -15.51 10.98
C GLU A 94 3.65 -14.30 11.26
N MET A 95 4.56 -13.99 10.35
CA MET A 95 5.52 -12.89 10.48
C MET A 95 4.82 -11.54 10.39
N LEU A 96 5.05 -10.64 11.37
CA LEU A 96 4.59 -9.26 11.34
C LEU A 96 5.72 -8.29 11.01
N ALA A 97 6.92 -8.52 11.57
CA ALA A 97 8.09 -7.68 11.27
C ALA A 97 9.36 -8.52 11.24
N GLY A 98 10.21 -8.26 10.23
CA GLY A 98 11.49 -8.96 10.05
C GLY A 98 11.49 -9.99 8.93
N HIS A 99 10.64 -9.86 7.91
CA HIS A 99 10.56 -10.75 6.74
C HIS A 99 11.94 -10.95 6.07
N ASN A 100 12.74 -9.90 5.93
CA ASN A 100 14.09 -10.00 5.37
C ASN A 100 15.03 -10.81 6.28
N ARG A 101 14.93 -10.65 7.61
CA ARG A 101 15.70 -11.43 8.58
C ARG A 101 15.30 -12.90 8.56
N GLN A 102 14.01 -13.21 8.48
CA GLN A 102 13.53 -14.59 8.31
C GLN A 102 14.03 -15.19 7.01
N ASN A 103 13.91 -14.50 5.87
CA ASN A 103 14.38 -14.96 4.58
C ASN A 103 15.88 -15.27 4.60
N ALA A 104 16.69 -14.32 5.12
CA ALA A 104 18.13 -14.53 5.24
C ALA A 104 18.48 -15.65 6.24
N ALA A 105 17.73 -15.82 7.32
CA ALA A 105 17.93 -16.90 8.29
C ALA A 105 17.65 -18.29 7.69
N VAL A 106 16.63 -18.40 6.83
CA VAL A 106 16.34 -19.63 6.09
C VAL A 106 17.51 -19.98 5.16
N ILE A 107 18.03 -19.00 4.42
CA ILE A 107 19.18 -19.20 3.51
C ILE A 107 20.47 -19.49 4.30
N ALA A 108 20.63 -18.90 5.48
CA ALA A 108 21.74 -19.15 6.39
C ALA A 108 21.61 -20.47 7.16
N GLU A 109 20.52 -21.24 6.95
CA GLU A 109 20.22 -22.52 7.60
C GLU A 109 20.16 -22.46 9.14
N LEU A 110 19.71 -21.32 9.69
CA LEU A 110 19.50 -21.20 11.13
C LEU A 110 18.37 -22.11 11.61
N LYS A 111 18.63 -22.88 12.67
CA LYS A 111 17.63 -23.79 13.27
C LYS A 111 16.49 -23.03 13.92
N GLU A 112 16.80 -21.91 14.56
CA GLU A 112 15.86 -21.09 15.30
C GLU A 112 16.19 -19.60 15.17
N ILE A 113 15.19 -18.74 15.27
CA ILE A 113 15.34 -17.28 15.24
C ILE A 113 14.66 -16.64 16.45
N PRO A 114 15.21 -15.55 17.01
CA PRO A 114 14.60 -14.86 18.13
C PRO A 114 13.34 -14.13 17.68
N CYS A 115 12.22 -14.39 18.36
CA CYS A 115 10.89 -13.85 18.03
C CYS A 115 10.20 -13.28 19.27
N ILE A 116 9.57 -12.13 19.12
CA ILE A 116 8.57 -11.62 20.05
C ILE A 116 7.21 -12.13 19.56
N VAL A 117 6.55 -12.94 20.37
CA VAL A 117 5.27 -13.55 20.02
C VAL A 117 4.12 -12.66 20.51
N LYS A 118 3.28 -12.24 19.59
CA LYS A 118 2.03 -11.53 19.87
C LYS A 118 0.87 -12.53 19.83
N GLU A 119 0.08 -12.54 20.89
CA GLU A 119 -1.12 -13.37 20.98
C GLU A 119 -2.37 -12.52 20.76
N ASN A 120 -3.41 -13.12 20.20
CA ASN A 120 -4.72 -12.49 19.98
C ASN A 120 -4.69 -11.20 19.14
N ILE A 121 -3.79 -11.13 18.14
CA ILE A 121 -3.71 -10.02 17.18
C ILE A 121 -4.69 -10.26 16.03
N SER A 122 -5.63 -9.32 15.82
CA SER A 122 -6.55 -9.35 14.68
C SER A 122 -5.79 -9.17 13.34
N ASP A 123 -6.42 -9.53 12.22
CA ASP A 123 -5.81 -9.31 10.89
C ASP A 123 -5.58 -7.82 10.61
N GLU A 124 -6.47 -6.97 11.09
CA GLU A 124 -6.35 -5.52 10.96
C GLU A 124 -5.15 -4.98 11.76
N ASP A 125 -5.01 -5.39 13.03
CA ASP A 125 -3.89 -4.97 13.86
C ASP A 125 -2.56 -5.53 13.30
N ALA A 126 -2.55 -6.77 12.81
CA ALA A 126 -1.40 -7.37 12.14
C ALA A 126 -0.95 -6.56 10.92
N TRP A 127 -1.91 -6.07 10.12
CA TRP A 127 -1.63 -5.20 8.99
C TRP A 127 -0.98 -3.87 9.42
N ILE A 128 -1.41 -3.29 10.55
CA ILE A 128 -0.78 -2.09 11.11
C ILE A 128 0.67 -2.38 11.49
N TYR A 129 0.96 -3.50 12.20
CA TYR A 129 2.33 -3.88 12.53
C TYR A 129 3.22 -3.95 11.28
N VAL A 130 2.76 -4.64 10.22
CA VAL A 130 3.51 -4.79 8.96
C VAL A 130 3.81 -3.43 8.33
N ILE A 131 2.83 -2.53 8.26
CA ILE A 131 3.02 -1.22 7.62
C ILE A 131 3.91 -0.31 8.47
N GLU A 132 3.59 -0.14 9.77
CA GLU A 132 4.28 0.83 10.61
C GLU A 132 5.75 0.45 10.84
N THR A 133 6.08 -0.84 11.02
CA THR A 133 7.49 -1.27 11.13
C THR A 133 8.31 -0.95 9.87
N ASN A 134 7.71 -1.07 8.68
CA ASN A 134 8.41 -0.72 7.45
C ASN A 134 8.53 0.80 7.26
N VAL A 135 7.50 1.58 7.65
CA VAL A 135 7.56 3.06 7.61
C VAL A 135 8.61 3.61 8.59
N MET A 136 8.79 2.97 9.75
CA MET A 136 9.83 3.35 10.71
C MET A 136 11.25 3.04 10.21
N GLN A 137 11.44 1.93 9.49
CA GLN A 137 12.75 1.45 9.04
C GLN A 137 13.19 1.97 7.67
N ARG A 138 12.27 2.50 6.86
CA ARG A 138 12.54 2.97 5.49
C ARG A 138 12.01 4.37 5.27
N SER A 139 12.78 5.18 4.54
CA SER A 139 12.25 6.46 4.05
C SER A 139 11.07 6.21 3.09
N PHE A 140 9.98 6.95 3.29
CA PHE A 140 8.82 6.85 2.40
C PHE A 140 9.17 7.21 0.94
N THR A 141 10.16 8.10 0.73
CA THR A 141 10.63 8.47 -0.62
C THR A 141 11.23 7.29 -1.37
N ASP A 142 11.89 6.37 -0.67
CA ASP A 142 12.60 5.22 -1.23
C ASP A 142 11.71 4.00 -1.45
N MET A 143 10.46 4.07 -0.98
CA MET A 143 9.48 3.00 -1.19
C MET A 143 9.03 2.93 -2.65
N LEU A 144 8.75 1.71 -3.10
CA LEU A 144 8.17 1.45 -4.42
C LEU A 144 6.74 2.02 -4.53
N PRO A 145 6.23 2.30 -5.73
CA PRO A 145 4.87 2.81 -5.91
C PRO A 145 3.79 1.96 -5.26
N SER A 146 3.88 0.62 -5.34
CA SER A 146 2.93 -0.29 -4.70
C SER A 146 3.03 -0.27 -3.17
N GLU A 147 4.24 -0.14 -2.62
CA GLU A 147 4.50 0.00 -1.19
C GLU A 147 3.90 1.32 -0.66
N LYS A 148 4.14 2.44 -1.37
CA LYS A 148 3.49 3.74 -1.09
C LYS A 148 1.97 3.63 -1.10
N ALA A 149 1.42 2.88 -2.06
CA ALA A 149 -0.02 2.67 -2.14
C ALA A 149 -0.57 1.93 -0.91
N ALA A 150 0.13 0.90 -0.42
CA ALA A 150 -0.25 0.16 0.77
C ALA A 150 -0.23 1.04 2.03
N VAL A 151 0.86 1.80 2.23
CA VAL A 151 0.99 2.75 3.36
C VAL A 151 -0.12 3.80 3.33
N LEU A 152 -0.31 4.47 2.19
CA LEU A 152 -1.33 5.51 2.07
C LEU A 152 -2.76 4.95 2.16
N GLY A 153 -2.97 3.73 1.67
CA GLY A 153 -4.24 3.01 1.79
C GLY A 153 -4.60 2.75 3.25
N LEU A 154 -3.66 2.26 4.06
CA LEU A 154 -3.85 2.05 5.49
C LEU A 154 -4.15 3.38 6.21
N ARG A 155 -3.31 4.39 5.99
CA ARG A 155 -3.43 5.70 6.63
C ARG A 155 -4.75 6.41 6.31
N TYR A 156 -5.27 6.20 5.11
CA TYR A 156 -6.54 6.76 4.67
C TYR A 156 -7.76 5.92 5.10
N SER A 157 -7.57 4.63 5.38
CA SER A 157 -8.65 3.71 5.71
C SER A 157 -9.35 4.14 7.01
N LYS A 158 -10.69 4.11 7.00
CA LYS A 158 -11.50 4.35 8.20
C LYS A 158 -11.57 3.14 9.14
N MET A 159 -10.99 2.00 8.73
CA MET A 159 -11.06 0.74 9.48
C MET A 159 -10.30 0.80 10.81
N PHE A 160 -9.26 1.65 10.90
CA PHE A 160 -8.42 1.74 12.08
C PHE A 160 -8.75 2.97 12.92
N SER A 161 -9.05 2.77 14.19
CA SER A 161 -9.13 3.87 15.13
C SER A 161 -7.72 4.47 15.30
N GLN A 162 -7.63 5.80 15.27
CA GLN A 162 -6.35 6.51 15.47
C GLN A 162 -5.65 6.08 16.77
N GLY A 163 -6.42 5.74 17.81
CA GLY A 163 -5.90 5.27 19.10
C GLY A 163 -5.11 3.97 18.97
N LYS A 164 -5.71 2.92 18.42
CA LYS A 164 -5.03 1.61 18.23
C LYS A 164 -3.73 1.71 17.44
N ARG A 165 -3.73 2.51 16.37
CA ARG A 165 -2.52 2.73 15.58
C ARG A 165 -1.42 3.39 16.41
N ASN A 166 -1.75 4.41 17.20
CA ASN A 166 -0.79 5.09 18.06
C ASN A 166 -0.23 4.15 19.14
N ASP A 167 -1.06 3.30 19.72
CA ASP A 167 -0.63 2.31 20.72
C ASP A 167 0.39 1.31 20.13
N ILE A 168 0.16 0.85 18.90
CA ILE A 168 1.10 -0.02 18.18
C ILE A 168 2.40 0.71 17.85
N ILE A 169 2.34 1.96 17.39
CA ILE A 169 3.52 2.78 17.12
C ILE A 169 4.34 3.00 18.40
N ASP A 170 3.68 3.31 19.51
CA ASP A 170 4.35 3.48 20.81
C ASP A 170 5.02 2.19 21.29
N GLU A 171 4.37 1.04 21.07
CA GLU A 171 4.97 -0.26 21.37
C GLU A 171 6.21 -0.53 20.52
N LEU A 172 6.14 -0.28 19.21
CA LEU A 172 7.26 -0.46 18.30
C LEU A 172 8.43 0.46 18.67
N ASN A 173 8.17 1.74 18.97
CA ASN A 173 9.18 2.68 19.43
C ASN A 173 9.89 2.22 20.71
N ARG A 174 9.15 1.64 21.67
CA ARG A 174 9.76 1.08 22.91
C ARG A 174 10.60 -0.16 22.64
N LEU A 175 10.27 -0.95 21.63
CA LEU A 175 11.08 -2.11 21.23
C LEU A 175 12.38 -1.69 20.56
N GLU A 176 12.37 -0.58 19.80
CA GLU A 176 13.61 -0.03 19.19
C GLU A 176 14.44 0.77 20.19
N ASN A 177 13.78 1.50 21.10
CA ASN A 177 14.44 2.32 22.13
C ASN A 177 13.77 2.13 23.49
N PRO A 178 14.34 1.33 24.41
CA PRO A 178 13.78 1.10 25.75
C PRO A 178 13.56 2.36 26.59
N HIS A 179 14.25 3.47 26.27
CA HIS A 179 14.10 4.76 26.93
C HIS A 179 13.09 5.70 26.23
N TYR A 180 12.36 5.21 25.22
CA TYR A 180 11.35 6.00 24.55
C TYR A 180 10.24 6.45 25.52
N ILE A 181 10.08 7.75 25.65
CA ILE A 181 8.96 8.37 26.38
C ILE A 181 8.07 9.03 25.34
N ARG A 182 6.78 8.66 25.34
CA ARG A 182 5.80 9.31 24.48
C ARG A 182 5.76 10.80 24.81
N GLU A 183 6.23 11.65 23.91
CA GLU A 183 5.91 13.07 23.98
C GLU A 183 4.41 13.21 23.78
N ASN A 184 3.71 13.84 24.74
CA ASN A 184 2.30 14.19 24.58
C ASN A 184 2.16 15.22 23.47
N LEU A 185 2.15 14.74 22.23
CA LEU A 185 1.65 15.51 21.11
C LEU A 185 0.14 15.68 21.33
N THR A 186 -0.22 16.68 22.12
CA THR A 186 -1.55 17.25 22.08
C THR A 186 -1.75 17.76 20.66
N CYS A 187 -2.30 16.89 19.81
CA CYS A 187 -2.79 17.30 18.50
C CYS A 187 -3.86 18.36 18.77
N GLY A 188 -3.44 19.63 18.71
CA GLY A 188 -4.36 20.75 18.81
C GLY A 188 -5.49 20.60 17.80
N ASN A 189 -6.68 20.98 18.20
CA ASN A 189 -7.95 20.88 17.50
C ASN A 189 -8.04 21.56 16.12
N ASP A 190 -6.93 22.00 15.52
CA ASP A 190 -6.93 22.73 14.24
C ASP A 190 -7.06 21.84 13.00
N PHE A 191 -6.95 20.51 13.15
CA PHE A 191 -7.04 19.56 12.03
C PHE A 191 -8.47 19.21 11.57
N HIS A 192 -9.52 19.72 12.22
CA HIS A 192 -10.91 19.36 11.88
C HIS A 192 -11.42 19.94 10.55
N LYS A 193 -10.72 20.87 9.91
CA LYS A 193 -11.16 21.52 8.66
C LYS A 193 -10.60 20.92 7.37
N LEU A 194 -9.53 20.14 7.43
CA LEU A 194 -8.94 19.51 6.24
C LEU A 194 -9.66 18.20 5.88
N LYS A 195 -9.87 17.97 4.58
CA LYS A 195 -10.32 16.66 4.08
C LYS A 195 -9.30 15.60 4.46
N SER A 196 -9.74 14.37 4.77
CA SER A 196 -8.85 13.28 5.23
C SER A 196 -7.65 13.04 4.30
N ARG A 197 -7.84 13.20 2.97
CA ARG A 197 -6.75 13.09 1.97
C ARG A 197 -5.72 14.20 2.08
N ASP A 198 -6.14 15.40 2.40
CA ASP A 198 -5.22 16.55 2.51
C ASP A 198 -4.39 16.47 3.80
N LYS A 199 -4.94 15.86 4.88
CA LYS A 199 -4.19 15.58 6.10
C LYS A 199 -3.07 14.56 5.85
N VAL A 200 -3.38 13.43 5.21
CA VAL A 200 -2.37 12.43 4.84
C VAL A 200 -1.39 13.02 3.82
N GLY A 201 -1.88 13.86 2.89
CA GLY A 201 -1.03 14.55 1.91
C GLY A 201 0.02 15.45 2.55
N ALA A 202 -0.35 16.20 3.58
CA ALA A 202 0.57 17.07 4.30
C ALA A 202 1.70 16.30 5.00
N GLU A 203 1.38 15.12 5.58
CA GLU A 203 2.38 14.24 6.23
C GLU A 203 3.47 13.77 5.25
N TYR A 204 3.10 13.49 4.00
CA TYR A 204 4.01 12.94 2.98
C TYR A 204 4.34 13.91 1.84
N SER A 205 4.00 15.19 1.97
CA SER A 205 4.20 16.21 0.93
C SER A 205 3.52 15.89 -0.42
N PHE A 206 2.37 15.22 -0.37
CA PHE A 206 1.56 14.88 -1.55
C PHE A 206 0.29 15.70 -1.64
N THR A 207 -0.18 15.92 -2.87
CA THR A 207 -1.52 16.49 -3.11
C THR A 207 -2.59 15.43 -2.83
N GLY A 208 -3.80 15.85 -2.45
CA GLY A 208 -4.94 14.93 -2.25
C GLY A 208 -5.26 14.09 -3.52
N ARG A 209 -4.94 14.59 -4.72
CA ARG A 209 -5.07 13.85 -5.98
C ARG A 209 -4.02 12.75 -6.08
N SER A 210 -2.77 13.03 -5.73
CA SER A 210 -1.70 12.04 -5.72
C SER A 210 -2.01 10.91 -4.73
N ILE A 211 -2.49 11.24 -3.53
CA ILE A 211 -2.94 10.26 -2.53
C ILE A 211 -4.04 9.36 -3.11
N ALA A 212 -5.06 9.94 -3.76
CA ALA A 212 -6.13 9.17 -4.37
C ALA A 212 -5.62 8.20 -5.45
N ASN A 213 -4.64 8.63 -6.25
CA ASN A 213 -4.02 7.79 -7.26
C ASN A 213 -3.29 6.59 -6.63
N TYR A 214 -2.45 6.83 -5.60
CA TYR A 214 -1.77 5.74 -4.90
C TYR A 214 -2.75 4.78 -4.23
N ILE A 215 -3.75 5.28 -3.50
CA ILE A 215 -4.77 4.42 -2.88
C ILE A 215 -5.45 3.54 -3.93
N ARG A 216 -5.71 4.09 -5.11
CA ARG A 216 -6.35 3.36 -6.21
C ARG A 216 -5.50 2.21 -6.74
N VAL A 217 -4.16 2.33 -6.72
CA VAL A 217 -3.21 1.27 -7.13
C VAL A 217 -3.39 -0.01 -6.30
N ASN A 218 -3.89 0.07 -5.06
CA ASN A 218 -4.17 -1.14 -4.26
C ASN A 218 -5.15 -2.10 -4.92
N SER A 219 -6.02 -1.61 -5.81
CA SER A 219 -6.97 -2.43 -6.57
C SER A 219 -6.36 -3.15 -7.79
N LEU A 220 -5.06 -3.02 -8.03
CA LEU A 220 -4.37 -3.80 -9.06
C LEU A 220 -4.05 -5.20 -8.56
N ILE A 221 -4.05 -6.17 -9.50
CA ILE A 221 -3.53 -7.51 -9.25
C ILE A 221 -2.01 -7.46 -9.00
N PRO A 222 -1.44 -8.42 -8.27
CA PRO A 222 -0.01 -8.41 -7.91
C PRO A 222 0.93 -8.28 -9.11
N ALA A 223 0.63 -8.93 -10.23
CA ALA A 223 1.44 -8.87 -11.44
C ALA A 223 1.54 -7.45 -12.02
N LEU A 224 0.42 -6.71 -12.11
CA LEU A 224 0.41 -5.33 -12.59
C LEU A 224 1.06 -4.35 -11.59
N LYS A 225 0.97 -4.63 -10.27
CA LYS A 225 1.73 -3.87 -9.26
C LYS A 225 3.23 -4.04 -9.47
N LYS A 226 3.68 -5.26 -9.75
CA LYS A 226 5.09 -5.53 -10.04
C LYS A 226 5.57 -4.76 -11.26
N ARG A 227 4.81 -4.74 -12.37
CA ARG A 227 5.17 -3.94 -13.56
C ARG A 227 5.23 -2.44 -13.28
N LEU A 228 4.36 -1.93 -12.41
CA LEU A 228 4.42 -0.53 -11.96
C LEU A 228 5.70 -0.26 -11.17
N ASP A 229 6.07 -1.16 -10.26
CA ASP A 229 7.27 -1.04 -9.43
C ASP A 229 8.57 -1.16 -10.25
N ASP A 230 8.56 -2.01 -11.28
CA ASP A 230 9.67 -2.19 -12.21
C ASP A 230 9.74 -1.06 -13.27
N GLY A 231 8.79 -0.09 -13.24
CA GLY A 231 8.75 1.07 -14.14
C GLY A 231 8.23 0.78 -15.55
N GLU A 232 7.73 -0.42 -15.83
CA GLU A 232 7.15 -0.79 -17.12
C GLU A 232 5.82 -0.08 -17.39
N ILE A 233 5.08 0.23 -16.34
CA ILE A 233 3.81 0.97 -16.40
C ILE A 233 3.93 2.21 -15.53
N ILE A 234 3.61 3.39 -16.07
CA ILE A 234 3.61 4.64 -15.30
C ILE A 234 2.37 4.73 -14.39
N LEU A 235 2.50 5.42 -13.25
CA LEU A 235 1.46 5.54 -12.22
C LEU A 235 0.08 5.91 -12.77
N VAL A 236 0.01 6.87 -13.71
CA VAL A 236 -1.28 7.33 -14.26
C VAL A 236 -1.97 6.24 -15.10
N ALA A 237 -1.20 5.47 -15.87
CA ALA A 237 -1.73 4.33 -16.62
C ALA A 237 -2.17 3.20 -15.67
N ALA A 238 -1.38 2.90 -14.65
CA ALA A 238 -1.71 1.94 -13.59
C ALA A 238 -3.03 2.29 -12.88
N VAL A 239 -3.25 3.57 -12.57
CA VAL A 239 -4.53 4.06 -12.04
C VAL A 239 -5.66 3.84 -13.05
N GLY A 240 -5.43 4.01 -14.34
CA GLY A 240 -6.41 3.68 -15.39
C GLY A 240 -6.81 2.20 -15.36
N LEU A 241 -5.83 1.29 -15.29
CA LEU A 241 -6.03 -0.16 -15.21
C LEU A 241 -6.74 -0.59 -13.93
N SER A 242 -6.53 0.09 -12.81
CA SER A 242 -7.15 -0.23 -11.52
C SER A 242 -8.68 -0.10 -11.48
N TYR A 243 -9.29 0.48 -12.51
CA TYR A 243 -10.74 0.53 -12.67
C TYR A 243 -11.32 -0.70 -13.38
N LEU A 244 -10.49 -1.57 -13.91
CA LEU A 244 -10.89 -2.82 -14.53
C LEU A 244 -11.21 -3.87 -13.46
N SER A 245 -12.06 -4.85 -13.81
CA SER A 245 -12.24 -6.04 -12.99
C SER A 245 -10.95 -6.85 -12.90
N ASN A 246 -10.82 -7.70 -11.89
CA ASN A 246 -9.62 -8.56 -11.73
C ASN A 246 -9.41 -9.43 -12.98
N GLU A 247 -10.47 -10.00 -13.53
CA GLU A 247 -10.43 -10.80 -14.76
C GLU A 247 -9.90 -9.99 -15.96
N ALA A 248 -10.37 -8.74 -16.15
CA ALA A 248 -9.89 -7.87 -17.21
C ALA A 248 -8.42 -7.45 -17.00
N GLN A 249 -7.99 -7.29 -15.75
CA GLN A 249 -6.59 -7.05 -15.41
C GLN A 249 -5.72 -8.28 -15.74
N GLU A 250 -6.23 -9.49 -15.52
CA GLU A 250 -5.55 -10.74 -15.90
C GLU A 250 -5.40 -10.86 -17.42
N TYR A 251 -6.42 -10.47 -18.20
CA TYR A 251 -6.28 -10.40 -19.67
C TYR A 251 -5.20 -9.41 -20.11
N VAL A 252 -5.14 -8.22 -19.48
CA VAL A 252 -4.08 -7.24 -19.75
C VAL A 252 -2.71 -7.85 -19.44
N GLU A 253 -2.55 -8.47 -18.28
CA GLU A 253 -1.29 -9.10 -17.90
C GLU A 253 -0.89 -10.23 -18.84
N ALA A 254 -1.85 -11.09 -19.23
CA ALA A 254 -1.59 -12.18 -20.17
C ALA A 254 -1.06 -11.67 -21.51
N VAL A 255 -1.67 -10.61 -22.07
CA VAL A 255 -1.23 -10.00 -23.31
C VAL A 255 0.16 -9.37 -23.17
N LEU A 256 0.44 -8.70 -22.04
CA LEU A 256 1.75 -8.10 -21.79
C LEU A 256 2.86 -9.15 -21.59
N CYS A 257 2.54 -10.34 -21.06
CA CYS A 257 3.49 -11.45 -20.95
C CYS A 257 3.80 -12.10 -22.30
N GLU A 258 2.81 -12.16 -23.20
CA GLU A 258 2.94 -12.83 -24.51
C GLU A 258 3.50 -11.90 -25.60
N SER A 259 3.59 -10.60 -25.32
CA SER A 259 3.99 -9.59 -26.31
C SER A 259 4.86 -8.50 -25.69
N GLU A 260 5.67 -7.83 -26.51
CA GLU A 260 6.46 -6.66 -26.09
C GLU A 260 5.64 -5.35 -26.09
N LEU A 261 4.32 -5.46 -26.02
CA LEU A 261 3.44 -4.30 -26.03
C LEU A 261 3.52 -3.53 -24.71
N LYS A 262 3.28 -2.22 -24.76
CA LYS A 262 3.32 -1.33 -23.60
C LYS A 262 1.98 -0.65 -23.38
N VAL A 263 1.66 -0.42 -22.11
CA VAL A 263 0.47 0.33 -21.70
C VAL A 263 0.85 1.79 -21.48
N ASP A 264 0.30 2.67 -22.29
CA ASP A 264 0.33 4.12 -22.06
C ASP A 264 -1.00 4.63 -21.48
N VAL A 265 -1.06 5.92 -21.16
CA VAL A 265 -2.26 6.54 -20.57
C VAL A 265 -3.48 6.45 -21.49
N LYS A 266 -3.27 6.57 -22.81
CA LYS A 266 -4.35 6.52 -23.81
C LYS A 266 -4.94 5.12 -23.90
N LYS A 267 -4.06 4.11 -24.00
CA LYS A 267 -4.44 2.70 -24.02
C LYS A 267 -5.14 2.28 -22.72
N ALA A 268 -4.63 2.68 -21.56
CA ALA A 268 -5.28 2.45 -20.26
C ALA A 268 -6.67 3.11 -20.19
N SER A 269 -6.83 4.32 -20.75
CA SER A 269 -8.13 4.97 -20.82
C SER A 269 -9.10 4.23 -21.75
N LEU A 270 -8.64 3.73 -22.90
CA LEU A 270 -9.44 2.92 -23.82
C LEU A 270 -9.88 1.61 -23.18
N LEU A 271 -8.97 0.88 -22.55
CA LEU A 271 -9.28 -0.35 -21.80
C LEU A 271 -10.38 -0.07 -20.77
N ARG A 272 -10.26 1.00 -19.99
CA ARG A 272 -11.28 1.40 -19.03
C ARG A 272 -12.65 1.68 -19.68
N GLU A 273 -12.68 2.34 -20.82
CA GLU A 273 -13.93 2.65 -21.56
C GLU A 273 -14.63 1.38 -22.07
N TYR A 274 -13.85 0.37 -22.49
CA TYR A 274 -14.40 -0.94 -22.87
C TYR A 274 -14.91 -1.74 -21.66
N GLY A 275 -14.31 -1.58 -20.48
CA GLY A 275 -14.80 -2.11 -19.21
C GLY A 275 -15.19 -3.60 -19.26
N LYS A 276 -16.47 -3.91 -19.05
CA LYS A 276 -17.00 -5.29 -19.03
C LYS A 276 -17.00 -6.00 -20.41
N LYS A 277 -16.71 -5.30 -21.49
CA LYS A 277 -16.65 -5.87 -22.86
C LYS A 277 -15.24 -6.29 -23.25
N LEU A 278 -14.31 -6.30 -22.28
CA LEU A 278 -12.92 -6.70 -22.52
C LEU A 278 -12.82 -8.23 -22.50
N ASP A 279 -12.21 -8.74 -23.55
CA ASP A 279 -11.65 -10.08 -23.66
C ASP A 279 -10.17 -9.94 -24.06
N LYS A 280 -9.44 -11.05 -24.09
CA LYS A 280 -8.01 -11.06 -24.41
C LYS A 280 -7.71 -10.47 -25.80
N ASP A 281 -8.56 -10.76 -26.79
CA ASP A 281 -8.39 -10.30 -28.17
C ASP A 281 -8.58 -8.78 -28.28
N THR A 282 -9.64 -8.26 -27.64
CA THR A 282 -9.89 -6.80 -27.58
C THR A 282 -8.75 -6.06 -26.85
N VAL A 283 -8.21 -6.65 -25.77
CA VAL A 283 -7.02 -6.08 -25.07
C VAL A 283 -5.84 -6.03 -26.02
N TYR A 284 -5.55 -7.10 -26.76
CA TYR A 284 -4.48 -7.13 -27.77
C TYR A 284 -4.69 -6.06 -28.86
N GLU A 285 -5.90 -5.94 -29.41
CA GLU A 285 -6.24 -4.94 -30.42
C GLU A 285 -6.03 -3.50 -29.92
N ILE A 286 -6.34 -3.22 -28.66
CA ILE A 286 -6.14 -1.91 -28.05
C ILE A 286 -4.64 -1.67 -27.80
N LEU A 287 -3.93 -2.64 -27.24
CA LEU A 287 -2.53 -2.52 -26.91
C LEU A 287 -1.62 -2.46 -28.16
N SER A 288 -1.97 -3.18 -29.23
CA SER A 288 -1.29 -3.10 -30.52
C SER A 288 -1.60 -1.81 -31.31
N GLY A 289 -2.66 -1.08 -30.92
CA GLY A 289 -3.07 0.16 -31.58
C GLY A 289 -4.02 -0.05 -32.77
N VAL A 290 -4.43 -1.27 -33.06
CA VAL A 290 -5.46 -1.58 -34.10
C VAL A 290 -6.78 -0.93 -33.73
N LYS A 291 -7.16 -0.98 -32.44
CA LYS A 291 -8.41 -0.43 -31.93
C LYS A 291 -8.15 0.86 -31.13
N ASN A 292 -8.35 1.99 -31.80
CA ASN A 292 -8.00 3.32 -31.24
C ASN A 292 -9.26 4.16 -30.86
N ARG A 293 -10.45 3.62 -31.02
CA ARG A 293 -11.70 4.37 -30.79
C ARG A 293 -12.43 3.83 -29.58
N LYS A 294 -13.06 4.75 -28.83
CA LYS A 294 -13.96 4.40 -27.72
C LYS A 294 -15.12 3.55 -28.23
N PRO A 295 -15.66 2.62 -27.40
CA PRO A 295 -16.86 1.88 -27.74
C PRO A 295 -18.00 2.86 -28.03
N LYS A 296 -18.81 2.55 -29.05
CA LYS A 296 -20.00 3.37 -29.32
C LYS A 296 -20.93 3.31 -28.12
N SER A 297 -21.30 4.46 -27.60
CA SER A 297 -22.33 4.57 -26.57
C SER A 297 -23.69 4.20 -27.18
N ASN A 298 -24.46 3.39 -26.48
CA ASN A 298 -25.85 3.14 -26.85
C ASN A 298 -26.79 4.31 -26.44
N VAL A 299 -26.21 5.29 -25.73
CA VAL A 299 -26.91 6.50 -25.31
C VAL A 299 -26.69 7.57 -26.38
N PRO A 300 -27.72 8.21 -26.89
CA PRO A 300 -27.57 9.32 -27.82
C PRO A 300 -26.72 10.43 -27.21
N PRO A 301 -25.96 11.18 -28.02
CA PRO A 301 -25.13 12.26 -27.52
C PRO A 301 -25.97 13.32 -26.80
N PRO A 302 -25.43 13.95 -25.74
CA PRO A 302 -26.17 14.98 -25.02
C PRO A 302 -26.49 16.16 -25.95
N VAL A 303 -27.75 16.47 -26.09
CA VAL A 303 -28.19 17.60 -26.91
C VAL A 303 -28.36 18.84 -26.02
N LYS A 304 -27.59 19.90 -26.35
CA LYS A 304 -27.78 21.21 -25.73
C LYS A 304 -28.88 21.98 -26.46
N ILE A 305 -30.07 22.08 -25.85
CA ILE A 305 -31.18 22.88 -26.40
C ILE A 305 -30.79 24.37 -26.23
N LYS A 306 -30.80 25.11 -27.35
CA LYS A 306 -30.51 26.56 -27.29
C LYS A 306 -31.63 27.28 -26.52
N HIS A 307 -31.22 28.30 -25.74
CA HIS A 307 -32.17 29.11 -24.96
C HIS A 307 -33.34 29.63 -25.83
N THR A 308 -33.08 30.04 -27.06
CA THR A 308 -34.09 30.57 -28.03
C THR A 308 -35.20 29.55 -28.37
N VAL A 309 -34.97 28.24 -28.13
CA VAL A 309 -35.96 27.21 -28.40
C VAL A 309 -36.95 27.07 -27.25
N TYR A 310 -36.42 26.95 -26.02
CA TYR A 310 -37.31 26.72 -24.88
C TYR A 310 -37.82 28.00 -24.22
N SER A 311 -37.14 29.14 -24.38
CA SER A 311 -37.62 30.44 -23.88
C SER A 311 -38.98 30.89 -24.48
N LYS A 312 -39.41 30.25 -25.57
CA LYS A 312 -40.78 30.47 -26.12
C LYS A 312 -41.88 29.84 -25.27
N TYR A 313 -41.54 28.86 -24.43
CA TYR A 313 -42.50 28.06 -23.71
C TYR A 313 -42.38 28.20 -22.19
N PHE A 314 -41.27 28.70 -21.69
CA PHE A 314 -41.00 28.82 -20.26
C PHE A 314 -40.68 30.26 -19.87
N SER A 315 -41.16 30.68 -18.71
CA SER A 315 -40.85 32.00 -18.14
C SER A 315 -39.43 32.02 -17.59
N PRO A 316 -38.79 33.20 -17.46
CA PRO A 316 -37.44 33.33 -16.87
C PRO A 316 -37.32 32.79 -15.43
N GLU A 317 -38.43 32.70 -14.70
CA GLU A 317 -38.47 32.23 -13.31
C GLU A 317 -38.61 30.73 -13.17
N THR A 318 -38.83 29.99 -14.28
CA THR A 318 -39.03 28.55 -14.26
C THR A 318 -37.70 27.85 -13.93
N LYS A 319 -37.69 26.98 -12.91
CA LYS A 319 -36.50 26.24 -12.50
C LYS A 319 -36.09 25.19 -13.55
N ALA A 320 -34.77 25.03 -13.75
CA ALA A 320 -34.23 24.07 -14.72
C ALA A 320 -34.76 22.63 -14.53
N SER A 321 -34.94 22.16 -13.30
CA SER A 321 -35.49 20.85 -12.97
C SER A 321 -36.96 20.69 -13.37
N GLU A 322 -37.71 21.78 -13.46
CA GLU A 322 -39.10 21.80 -13.88
C GLU A 322 -39.21 21.77 -15.41
N ILE A 323 -38.33 22.50 -16.08
CA ILE A 323 -38.15 22.47 -17.54
C ILE A 323 -37.81 21.04 -18.00
N GLU A 324 -36.84 20.38 -17.36
CA GLU A 324 -36.47 18.99 -17.68
C GLU A 324 -37.63 18.02 -17.54
N LYS A 325 -38.41 18.11 -16.47
CA LYS A 325 -39.61 17.26 -16.26
C LYS A 325 -40.70 17.46 -17.31
N ILE A 326 -40.88 18.70 -17.76
CA ILE A 326 -41.88 19.02 -18.78
C ILE A 326 -41.43 18.52 -20.15
N ILE A 327 -40.12 18.68 -20.45
CA ILE A 327 -39.54 18.16 -21.70
C ILE A 327 -39.63 16.64 -21.74
N ASP A 328 -39.30 15.94 -20.64
CA ASP A 328 -39.40 14.50 -20.52
C ASP A 328 -40.82 14.00 -20.81
N LYS A 329 -41.83 14.62 -20.16
CA LYS A 329 -43.27 14.31 -20.43
C LYS A 329 -43.69 14.60 -21.87
N ALA A 330 -43.19 15.71 -22.44
CA ALA A 330 -43.55 16.05 -23.82
C ALA A 330 -42.93 15.09 -24.83
N LEU A 331 -41.74 14.60 -24.60
CA LEU A 331 -41.10 13.58 -25.42
C LEU A 331 -41.83 12.25 -25.30
N ALA A 332 -42.18 11.83 -24.08
CA ALA A 332 -42.98 10.60 -23.88
C ALA A 332 -44.29 10.63 -24.69
N LEU A 333 -45.06 11.69 -24.57
CA LEU A 333 -46.30 11.87 -25.31
C LEU A 333 -46.10 11.94 -26.84
N TYR A 334 -45.01 12.49 -27.30
CA TYR A 334 -44.69 12.54 -28.72
C TYR A 334 -44.41 11.15 -29.29
N PHE A 335 -43.64 10.34 -28.60
CA PHE A 335 -43.28 8.98 -29.06
C PHE A 335 -44.46 8.01 -28.92
N GLU A 336 -45.30 8.10 -27.86
CA GLU A 336 -46.56 7.34 -27.77
C GLU A 336 -47.48 7.60 -28.98
N LYS A 337 -47.70 8.86 -29.36
CA LYS A 337 -48.49 9.22 -30.53
C LYS A 337 -47.83 8.80 -31.85
N ALA A 338 -46.50 8.71 -31.92
CA ALA A 338 -45.80 8.26 -33.12
C ALA A 338 -45.94 6.74 -33.33
N GLU A 339 -46.01 5.95 -32.25
CA GLU A 339 -46.27 4.50 -32.32
C GLU A 339 -47.70 4.18 -32.74
N ASP A 340 -48.69 4.93 -32.25
CA ASP A 340 -50.09 4.79 -32.66
C ASP A 340 -50.31 5.08 -34.15
N ASN A 341 -49.57 6.04 -34.72
CA ASN A 341 -49.70 6.39 -36.16
C ASN A 341 -48.93 5.44 -37.10
N THR A 342 -48.05 4.56 -36.57
CA THR A 342 -47.31 3.57 -37.37
C THR A 342 -48.05 2.23 -37.39
N SER A 343 -49.11 2.05 -36.59
CA SER A 343 -49.90 0.85 -36.46
C SER A 343 -51.27 0.95 -37.19
N ALA A 344 -51.51 2.03 -37.89
CA ALA A 344 -52.69 2.26 -38.77
C ALA A 344 -52.24 2.32 -40.24
#